data_907061e1acccdd75aa80b9e4bb296e47
#
_entry.id   907061e1acccdd75aa80b9e4bb296e47
#
_cell.length_a   1.000
_cell.length_b   1.000
_cell.length_c   1.000
_cell.angle_alpha   90.00
_cell.angle_beta   90.00
_cell.angle_gamma   90.00
#
_symmetry.space_group_name_H-M   'P 1'
#
loop_
_entity.id
_entity.type
_entity.pdbx_description
1 polymer ?
#
loop_
_entity_poly.entity_id
_entity_poly.type
_entity_poly.pdbx_seq_one_letter_code
_entity_poly.pdbx_strand_id
1 'polypeptide(L)'
;MLDTVIASGCHPALVAGMVADVGNAPAVSIPGQGSLQTMLGSLNTFLAEQKRADAAGAGASGARPKAAGAGWQPIEIAVSSIERHREGPANGYQITFPQGMQWGILGCMMSFAVSLAVERSRGTLTRLLMSPAPSWALLAGKGLACYMAITIVQATLMTIGASFFGVRPSSVPLLIAALVIVPIAFVGIMMFVASLGTTEQGSAGAGWAIMMPMSMLGGGMVPLAVMPGWMQSLSVISPVRWMILAYEGAIWRNFSAVEMATPCAILVAIGLVFFALGARRFQATLA
;
A
#
# COMPACT_ATOMS: atom_id res chain seq x y z
N MET A 1 10.08 10.06 14.14
CA MET A 1 8.77 10.70 14.33
C MET A 1 8.86 12.23 14.31
N LEU A 2 9.89 12.87 14.88
CA LEU A 2 10.09 14.33 14.78
C LEU A 2 10.40 14.80 13.35
N ASP A 3 11.19 14.04 12.57
CA ASP A 3 11.51 14.40 11.18
C ASP A 3 10.30 14.42 10.25
N THR A 4 9.26 13.68 10.58
CA THR A 4 8.00 13.65 9.82
C THR A 4 7.14 14.89 10.08
N VAL A 5 7.22 15.48 11.25
CA VAL A 5 6.46 16.68 11.62
C VAL A 5 7.11 17.94 11.01
N ILE A 6 8.44 17.96 10.91
CA ILE A 6 9.18 19.08 10.28
C ILE A 6 8.97 19.07 8.75
N ALA A 7 8.84 17.91 8.14
CA ALA A 7 8.56 17.78 6.69
C ALA A 7 7.14 18.20 6.30
N SER A 8 6.22 18.33 7.26
CA SER A 8 4.81 18.74 7.01
C SER A 8 4.58 20.24 6.97
N GLY A 9 5.62 21.07 7.00
CA GLY A 9 5.50 22.52 6.81
C GLY A 9 4.94 23.29 8.02
N CYS A 10 4.92 22.71 9.22
CA CYS A 10 4.57 23.44 10.43
C CYS A 10 5.67 24.47 10.77
N HIS A 11 5.30 25.74 10.75
CA HIS A 11 6.20 26.85 11.06
C HIS A 11 6.75 26.68 12.48
N PRO A 12 8.08 26.79 12.71
CA PRO A 12 8.70 26.56 14.02
C PRO A 12 8.15 27.43 15.14
N ALA A 13 7.55 28.57 14.80
CA ALA A 13 6.86 29.44 15.74
C ALA A 13 5.58 28.82 16.34
N LEU A 14 4.88 27.93 15.62
CA LEU A 14 3.69 27.25 16.14
C LEU A 14 4.05 26.17 17.15
N VAL A 15 5.15 25.47 16.94
CA VAL A 15 5.62 24.44 17.87
C VAL A 15 6.15 25.08 19.15
N ALA A 16 6.83 26.23 19.04
CA ALA A 16 7.29 26.99 20.21
C ALA A 16 6.12 27.58 21.04
N GLY A 17 5.02 27.99 20.39
CA GLY A 17 3.80 28.46 21.06
C GLY A 17 3.07 27.32 21.80
N MET A 18 2.96 26.15 21.20
CA MET A 18 2.33 24.98 21.85
C MET A 18 3.14 24.46 23.05
N VAL A 19 4.47 24.54 23.02
CA VAL A 19 5.33 24.14 24.14
C VAL A 19 5.25 25.15 25.29
N ALA A 20 5.09 26.43 25.01
CA ALA A 20 4.93 27.48 26.03
C ALA A 20 3.57 27.39 26.74
N ASP A 21 2.49 27.04 26.02
CA ASP A 21 1.14 26.88 26.60
C ASP A 21 1.05 25.63 27.50
N VAL A 22 1.76 24.54 27.20
CA VAL A 22 1.80 23.33 28.04
C VAL A 22 2.55 23.60 29.37
N GLY A 23 3.48 24.54 29.38
CA GLY A 23 4.24 24.94 30.60
C GLY A 23 3.41 25.75 31.60
N ASN A 24 2.28 26.35 31.18
CA ASN A 24 1.46 27.24 32.00
C ASN A 24 0.08 26.66 32.40
N ALA A 25 -0.18 25.40 32.11
CA ALA A 25 -1.44 24.77 32.50
C ALA A 25 -1.45 24.46 34.02
N PRO A 26 -2.57 24.70 34.74
CA PRO A 26 -2.68 24.43 36.18
C PRO A 26 -2.55 22.93 36.43
N ALA A 27 -1.80 22.58 37.47
CA ALA A 27 -1.41 21.24 37.86
C ALA A 27 -2.64 20.33 38.13
N VAL A 28 -2.97 19.48 37.17
CA VAL A 28 -3.77 18.27 37.39
C VAL A 28 -2.79 17.13 37.66
N SER A 29 -2.83 16.58 38.88
CA SER A 29 -1.94 15.49 39.30
C SER A 29 -2.33 14.17 38.66
N ILE A 30 -1.61 13.79 37.60
CA ILE A 30 -1.72 12.49 36.93
C ILE A 30 -0.49 11.64 37.30
N PRO A 31 -0.60 10.36 37.73
CA PRO A 31 0.54 9.51 38.02
C PRO A 31 1.41 9.33 36.75
N GLY A 32 2.65 9.79 36.79
CA GLY A 32 3.59 9.72 35.66
C GLY A 32 4.22 11.07 35.23
N GLN A 33 3.86 12.17 35.87
CA GLN A 33 4.35 13.53 35.54
C GLN A 33 5.87 13.71 35.66
N GLY A 34 6.56 12.95 36.53
CA GLY A 34 8.00 13.07 36.72
C GLY A 34 8.81 12.70 35.47
N SER A 35 8.38 11.71 34.73
CA SER A 35 9.06 11.26 33.50
C SER A 35 8.84 12.22 32.32
N LEU A 36 7.68 12.83 32.22
CA LEU A 36 7.35 13.82 31.19
C LEU A 36 8.07 15.14 31.38
N GLN A 37 8.20 15.62 32.62
CA GLN A 37 8.96 16.84 32.94
C GLN A 37 10.46 16.64 32.72
N THR A 38 11.00 15.46 33.03
CA THR A 38 12.39 15.13 32.76
C THR A 38 12.68 15.06 31.25
N MET A 39 11.74 14.49 30.50
CA MET A 39 11.85 14.39 29.04
C MET A 39 11.70 15.77 28.35
N LEU A 40 10.81 16.62 28.82
CA LEU A 40 10.67 18.01 28.33
C LEU A 40 11.91 18.86 28.71
N GLY A 41 12.49 18.66 29.88
CA GLY A 41 13.72 19.29 30.31
C GLY A 41 14.91 18.92 29.42
N SER A 42 15.07 17.63 29.10
CA SER A 42 16.13 17.15 28.20
C SER A 42 15.93 17.63 26.74
N LEU A 43 14.71 17.77 26.31
CA LEU A 43 14.38 18.31 24.98
C LEU A 43 14.70 19.81 24.88
N ASN A 44 14.39 20.58 25.92
CA ASN A 44 14.73 22.00 25.96
C ASN A 44 16.25 22.24 26.02
N THR A 45 17.00 21.43 26.75
CA THR A 45 18.46 21.52 26.75
C THR A 45 19.05 21.18 25.39
N PHE A 46 18.56 20.15 24.74
CA PHE A 46 18.99 19.76 23.38
C PHE A 46 18.71 20.86 22.33
N LEU A 47 17.52 21.45 22.36
CA LEU A 47 17.15 22.56 21.46
C LEU A 47 17.97 23.83 21.73
N ALA A 48 18.33 24.11 22.98
CA ALA A 48 19.18 25.22 23.33
C ALA A 48 20.64 25.00 22.86
N GLU A 49 21.14 23.78 22.93
CA GLU A 49 22.45 23.39 22.41
C GLU A 49 22.50 23.49 20.88
N GLN A 50 21.47 23.01 20.21
CA GLN A 50 21.36 23.09 18.75
C GLN A 50 21.28 24.54 18.27
N LYS A 51 20.51 25.41 18.95
CA LYS A 51 20.48 26.85 18.67
C LYS A 51 21.82 27.53 18.88
N ARG A 52 22.63 27.11 19.88
CA ARG A 52 23.99 27.62 20.11
C ARG A 52 24.95 27.13 19.03
N ALA A 53 24.81 25.88 18.56
CA ALA A 53 25.61 25.35 17.47
C ALA A 53 25.32 26.06 16.14
N ASP A 54 24.05 26.34 15.84
CA ASP A 54 23.64 27.08 14.65
C ASP A 54 24.10 28.55 14.70
N ALA A 55 24.04 29.18 15.87
CA ALA A 55 24.54 30.55 16.06
C ALA A 55 26.10 30.65 15.98
N ALA A 56 26.79 29.60 16.40
CA ALA A 56 28.25 29.51 16.25
C ALA A 56 28.68 29.23 14.80
N GLY A 57 27.84 28.48 14.02
CA GLY A 57 28.07 28.21 12.60
C GLY A 57 27.78 29.39 11.66
N ALA A 58 26.92 30.33 12.07
CA ALA A 58 26.56 31.49 11.24
C ALA A 58 27.64 32.61 11.24
N GLY A 59 28.64 32.52 12.11
CA GLY A 59 29.73 33.50 12.21
C GLY A 59 30.99 33.18 11.41
N ALA A 60 31.09 32.03 10.75
CA ALA A 60 32.31 31.55 10.11
C ALA A 60 32.27 31.56 8.58
N SER A 61 31.68 32.59 7.98
CA SER A 61 31.90 32.87 6.55
C SER A 61 32.95 33.98 6.42
N GLY A 62 34.21 33.62 6.45
CA GLY A 62 35.28 34.54 6.16
C GLY A 62 36.66 34.04 6.63
N ALA A 63 37.51 33.80 5.65
CA ALA A 63 38.97 33.69 5.76
C ALA A 63 39.58 32.47 6.49
N ARG A 64 40.00 31.50 5.71
CA ARG A 64 41.02 30.50 6.09
C ARG A 64 42.34 31.20 6.44
N PRO A 65 42.91 31.03 7.60
CA PRO A 65 44.33 31.36 7.82
C PRO A 65 45.19 30.24 7.21
N LYS A 66 46.08 30.62 6.30
CA LYS A 66 47.22 29.82 5.88
C LYS A 66 48.16 29.70 7.08
N ALA A 67 48.17 28.60 7.79
CA ALA A 67 49.23 28.28 8.76
C ALA A 67 50.29 27.41 8.05
N ALA A 68 51.42 28.00 7.78
CA ALA A 68 52.66 27.30 7.48
C ALA A 68 53.20 26.69 8.79
N GLY A 69 53.43 25.37 8.80
CA GLY A 69 54.05 24.68 9.93
C GLY A 69 53.93 23.17 9.80
N ALA A 70 55.05 22.52 9.58
CA ALA A 70 55.20 21.09 9.37
C ALA A 70 54.52 20.22 10.43
N GLY A 71 53.86 19.15 10.00
CA GLY A 71 53.92 17.90 10.72
C GLY A 71 52.65 17.18 11.12
N TRP A 72 51.43 17.67 10.87
CA TRP A 72 50.24 16.84 11.05
C TRP A 72 49.17 17.26 10.05
N GLN A 73 48.97 16.45 9.01
CA GLN A 73 47.82 16.62 8.14
C GLN A 73 46.65 15.89 8.81
N PRO A 74 45.60 16.60 9.25
CA PRO A 74 44.39 15.92 9.66
C PRO A 74 43.87 15.10 8.47
N ILE A 75 43.42 13.90 8.75
CA ILE A 75 42.82 13.00 7.76
C ILE A 75 41.78 13.84 7.02
N GLU A 76 42.03 14.07 5.72
CA GLU A 76 41.05 14.71 4.85
C GLU A 76 39.93 13.69 4.66
N ILE A 77 38.89 13.81 5.50
CA ILE A 77 37.67 13.03 5.33
C ILE A 77 37.02 13.60 4.08
N ALA A 78 37.34 13.01 2.94
CA ALA A 78 36.55 13.20 1.75
C ALA A 78 35.16 12.61 2.06
N VAL A 79 34.24 13.45 2.52
CA VAL A 79 32.83 13.12 2.58
C VAL A 79 32.36 13.04 1.13
N SER A 80 32.65 11.90 0.48
CA SER A 80 31.90 11.54 -0.70
C SER A 80 30.49 11.26 -0.18
N SER A 81 29.53 12.13 -0.51
CA SER A 81 28.13 11.75 -0.45
C SER A 81 28.01 10.56 -1.38
N ILE A 82 28.09 9.35 -0.83
CA ILE A 82 27.59 8.18 -1.52
C ILE A 82 26.11 8.52 -1.71
N GLU A 83 25.75 8.96 -2.91
CA GLU A 83 24.37 8.90 -3.35
C GLU A 83 24.00 7.42 -3.24
N ARG A 84 23.54 7.03 -2.05
CA ARG A 84 22.75 5.81 -1.94
C ARG A 84 21.65 6.02 -2.94
N HIS A 85 21.74 5.33 -4.05
CA HIS A 85 20.60 5.12 -4.90
C HIS A 85 19.46 4.78 -3.94
N ARG A 86 18.54 5.71 -3.76
CA ARG A 86 17.48 5.58 -2.76
C ARG A 86 16.59 4.46 -3.27
N GLU A 87 16.93 3.22 -2.94
CA GLU A 87 16.09 2.04 -3.14
C GLU A 87 14.90 2.11 -2.18
N GLY A 88 14.17 3.20 -2.23
CA GLY A 88 13.03 3.44 -1.36
C GLY A 88 12.03 4.38 -1.99
N PRO A 89 10.79 4.34 -1.53
CA PRO A 89 9.74 5.21 -2.05
C PRO A 89 10.12 6.68 -1.82
N ALA A 90 9.99 7.51 -2.84
CA ALA A 90 10.27 8.94 -2.75
C ALA A 90 9.26 9.65 -1.85
N ASN A 91 8.02 9.14 -1.80
CA ASN A 91 6.91 9.68 -1.01
C ASN A 91 6.16 8.55 -0.31
N GLY A 92 5.61 8.80 0.89
CA GLY A 92 4.75 7.84 1.59
C GLY A 92 3.55 7.37 0.75
N TYR A 93 3.06 8.21 -0.16
CA TYR A 93 1.99 7.87 -1.09
C TYR A 93 2.33 6.73 -2.05
N GLN A 94 3.60 6.52 -2.39
CA GLN A 94 4.02 5.41 -3.26
C GLN A 94 3.83 4.03 -2.59
N ILE A 95 3.77 3.98 -1.25
CA ILE A 95 3.46 2.78 -0.48
C ILE A 95 1.95 2.66 -0.25
N THR A 96 1.31 3.76 0.18
CA THR A 96 -0.10 3.72 0.59
C THR A 96 -1.05 3.64 -0.60
N PHE A 97 -0.64 4.11 -1.78
CA PHE A 97 -1.50 4.09 -2.98
C PHE A 97 -1.83 2.67 -3.45
N PRO A 98 -0.86 1.73 -3.61
CA PRO A 98 -1.15 0.32 -3.89
C PRO A 98 -2.08 -0.33 -2.86
N GLN A 99 -1.94 0.03 -1.57
CA GLN A 99 -2.83 -0.43 -0.50
C GLN A 99 -4.24 0.14 -0.65
N GLY A 100 -4.36 1.43 -1.01
CA GLY A 100 -5.65 2.07 -1.29
C GLY A 100 -6.36 1.46 -2.51
N MET A 101 -5.61 1.19 -3.59
CA MET A 101 -6.14 0.55 -4.80
C MET A 101 -6.75 -0.83 -4.51
N GLN A 102 -6.18 -1.58 -3.58
CA GLN A 102 -6.71 -2.86 -3.13
C GLN A 102 -8.17 -2.75 -2.67
N TRP A 103 -8.51 -1.72 -1.89
CA TRP A 103 -9.88 -1.54 -1.39
C TRP A 103 -10.88 -1.30 -2.51
N GLY A 104 -10.48 -0.55 -3.55
CA GLY A 104 -11.29 -0.36 -4.75
C GLY A 104 -11.51 -1.68 -5.51
N ILE A 105 -10.46 -2.50 -5.64
CA ILE A 105 -10.53 -3.82 -6.27
C ILE A 105 -11.45 -4.75 -5.49
N LEU A 106 -11.29 -4.82 -4.16
CA LEU A 106 -12.14 -5.64 -3.30
C LEU A 106 -13.61 -5.20 -3.37
N GLY A 107 -13.88 -3.90 -3.36
CA GLY A 107 -15.23 -3.36 -3.50
C GLY A 107 -15.89 -3.79 -4.80
N CYS A 108 -15.20 -3.68 -5.94
CA CYS A 108 -15.69 -4.17 -7.22
C CYS A 108 -15.93 -5.68 -7.21
N MET A 109 -14.92 -6.45 -6.80
CA MET A 109 -14.98 -7.90 -6.74
C MET A 109 -16.18 -8.39 -5.91
N MET A 110 -16.36 -7.80 -4.71
CA MET A 110 -17.44 -8.17 -3.79
C MET A 110 -18.82 -7.81 -4.36
N SER A 111 -18.96 -6.64 -4.98
CA SER A 111 -20.22 -6.22 -5.62
C SER A 111 -20.65 -7.19 -6.71
N PHE A 112 -19.72 -7.65 -7.56
CA PHE A 112 -20.00 -8.62 -8.60
C PHE A 112 -20.27 -10.02 -8.02
N ALA A 113 -19.57 -10.46 -6.98
CA ALA A 113 -19.80 -11.73 -6.31
C ALA A 113 -21.21 -11.79 -5.70
N VAL A 114 -21.61 -10.73 -5.01
CA VAL A 114 -22.95 -10.59 -4.43
C VAL A 114 -24.02 -10.53 -5.52
N SER A 115 -23.81 -9.74 -6.58
CA SER A 115 -24.74 -9.68 -7.72
C SER A 115 -25.02 -11.05 -8.31
N LEU A 116 -23.97 -11.86 -8.49
CA LEU A 116 -24.12 -13.23 -9.03
C LEU A 116 -24.88 -14.16 -8.06
N ALA A 117 -24.66 -14.02 -6.75
CA ALA A 117 -25.40 -14.76 -5.74
C ALA A 117 -26.89 -14.36 -5.69
N VAL A 118 -27.19 -13.07 -5.84
CA VAL A 118 -28.57 -12.55 -5.92
C VAL A 118 -29.29 -13.08 -7.17
N GLU A 119 -28.64 -13.08 -8.32
CA GLU A 119 -29.23 -13.65 -9.56
C GLU A 119 -29.52 -15.12 -9.40
N ARG A 120 -28.67 -15.84 -8.67
CA ARG A 120 -28.93 -17.27 -8.37
C ARG A 120 -30.10 -17.43 -7.43
N SER A 121 -30.19 -16.69 -6.33
CA SER A 121 -31.26 -16.80 -5.34
C SER A 121 -32.62 -16.40 -5.89
N ARG A 122 -32.69 -15.48 -6.84
CA ARG A 122 -33.92 -15.04 -7.52
C ARG A 122 -34.31 -15.91 -8.70
N GLY A 123 -33.53 -16.94 -9.02
CA GLY A 123 -33.80 -17.83 -10.15
C GLY A 123 -33.61 -17.21 -11.54
N THR A 124 -33.10 -15.97 -11.61
CA THR A 124 -32.81 -15.31 -12.89
C THR A 124 -31.65 -15.98 -13.61
N LEU A 125 -30.67 -16.48 -12.86
CA LEU A 125 -29.54 -17.24 -13.41
C LEU A 125 -30.06 -18.54 -14.10
N THR A 126 -30.99 -19.25 -13.49
CA THR A 126 -31.60 -20.47 -14.05
C THR A 126 -32.35 -20.17 -15.36
N ARG A 127 -33.09 -19.05 -15.42
CA ARG A 127 -33.77 -18.63 -16.67
C ARG A 127 -32.76 -18.28 -17.78
N LEU A 128 -31.65 -17.62 -17.43
CA LEU A 128 -30.57 -17.30 -18.37
C LEU A 128 -29.90 -18.57 -18.91
N LEU A 129 -29.75 -19.59 -18.07
CA LEU A 129 -29.16 -20.89 -18.46
C LEU A 129 -30.10 -21.73 -19.37
N MET A 130 -31.39 -21.47 -19.33
CA MET A 130 -32.38 -22.07 -20.27
C MET A 130 -32.36 -21.35 -21.64
N SER A 131 -31.65 -20.27 -21.81
CA SER A 131 -31.46 -19.63 -23.11
C SER A 131 -30.52 -20.48 -23.99
N PRO A 132 -30.56 -20.32 -25.33
CA PRO A 132 -29.69 -21.09 -26.23
C PRO A 132 -28.21 -20.72 -26.11
N ALA A 133 -27.86 -19.75 -25.26
CA ALA A 133 -26.45 -19.34 -24.99
C ALA A 133 -25.75 -20.37 -24.09
N PRO A 134 -24.51 -20.76 -24.41
CA PRO A 134 -23.79 -21.71 -23.58
C PRO A 134 -23.48 -21.12 -22.20
N SER A 135 -23.62 -21.89 -21.13
CA SER A 135 -23.45 -21.46 -19.73
C SER A 135 -22.08 -20.80 -19.44
N TRP A 136 -21.05 -21.26 -20.14
CA TRP A 136 -19.71 -20.66 -20.01
C TRP A 136 -19.66 -19.21 -20.51
N ALA A 137 -20.42 -18.87 -21.56
CA ALA A 137 -20.45 -17.51 -22.11
C ALA A 137 -21.07 -16.52 -21.12
N LEU A 138 -22.08 -16.95 -20.36
CA LEU A 138 -22.70 -16.16 -19.31
C LEU A 138 -21.71 -15.84 -18.18
N LEU A 139 -21.01 -16.87 -17.69
CA LEU A 139 -20.00 -16.70 -16.63
C LEU A 139 -18.81 -15.88 -17.10
N ALA A 140 -18.37 -16.10 -18.35
CA ALA A 140 -17.30 -15.30 -18.96
C ALA A 140 -17.72 -13.83 -19.12
N GLY A 141 -18.97 -13.56 -19.53
CA GLY A 141 -19.50 -12.20 -19.62
C GLY A 141 -19.50 -11.48 -18.28
N LYS A 142 -19.91 -12.14 -17.20
CA LYS A 142 -19.84 -11.59 -15.84
C LYS A 142 -18.40 -11.37 -15.38
N GLY A 143 -17.51 -12.32 -15.66
CA GLY A 143 -16.07 -12.19 -15.40
C GLY A 143 -15.47 -11.00 -16.14
N LEU A 144 -15.81 -10.84 -17.42
CA LEU A 144 -15.33 -9.72 -18.24
C LEU A 144 -15.85 -8.37 -17.73
N ALA A 145 -17.11 -8.29 -17.32
CA ALA A 145 -17.68 -7.08 -16.73
C ALA A 145 -16.97 -6.68 -15.43
N CYS A 146 -16.71 -7.65 -14.55
CA CYS A 146 -15.92 -7.44 -13.34
C CYS A 146 -14.48 -7.02 -13.65
N TYR A 147 -13.86 -7.67 -14.64
CA TYR A 147 -12.51 -7.33 -15.11
C TYR A 147 -12.42 -5.87 -15.55
N MET A 148 -13.35 -5.44 -16.40
CA MET A 148 -13.41 -4.06 -16.88
C MET A 148 -13.64 -3.07 -15.74
N ALA A 149 -14.56 -3.37 -14.81
CA ALA A 149 -14.82 -2.52 -13.66
C ALA A 149 -13.57 -2.34 -12.79
N ILE A 150 -12.88 -3.42 -12.45
CA ILE A 150 -11.64 -3.38 -11.68
C ILE A 150 -10.58 -2.58 -12.44
N THR A 151 -10.40 -2.82 -13.74
CA THR A 151 -9.40 -2.13 -14.56
C THR A 151 -9.67 -0.61 -14.61
N ILE A 152 -10.92 -0.21 -14.77
CA ILE A 152 -11.32 1.21 -14.78
C ILE A 152 -11.03 1.85 -13.43
N VAL A 153 -11.40 1.20 -12.32
CA VAL A 153 -11.16 1.73 -10.97
C VAL A 153 -9.66 1.90 -10.70
N GLN A 154 -8.84 0.89 -11.03
CA GLN A 154 -7.40 0.96 -10.86
C GLN A 154 -6.78 2.07 -11.71
N ALA A 155 -7.15 2.15 -12.99
CA ALA A 155 -6.65 3.18 -13.90
C ALA A 155 -7.02 4.59 -13.42
N THR A 156 -8.26 4.78 -12.95
CA THR A 156 -8.73 6.04 -12.40
C THR A 156 -7.95 6.41 -11.13
N LEU A 157 -7.82 5.48 -10.18
CA LEU A 157 -7.05 5.72 -8.95
C LEU A 157 -5.60 6.03 -9.26
N MET A 158 -4.97 5.29 -10.18
CA MET A 158 -3.57 5.54 -10.56
C MET A 158 -3.40 6.90 -11.24
N THR A 159 -4.34 7.32 -12.07
CA THR A 159 -4.35 8.65 -12.70
C THR A 159 -4.47 9.76 -11.65
N ILE A 160 -5.36 9.59 -10.66
CA ILE A 160 -5.49 10.51 -9.53
C ILE A 160 -4.18 10.54 -8.72
N GLY A 161 -3.60 9.37 -8.43
CA GLY A 161 -2.33 9.25 -7.73
C GLY A 161 -1.19 9.98 -8.42
N ALA A 162 -1.11 9.84 -9.74
CA ALA A 162 -0.09 10.51 -10.54
C ALA A 162 -0.29 12.03 -10.61
N SER A 163 -1.56 12.49 -10.73
CA SER A 163 -1.88 13.90 -10.95
C SER A 163 -1.84 14.73 -9.67
N PHE A 164 -2.34 14.21 -8.55
CA PHE A 164 -2.52 14.97 -7.30
C PHE A 164 -1.52 14.59 -6.21
N PHE A 165 -1.07 13.33 -6.17
CA PHE A 165 -0.23 12.80 -5.08
C PHE A 165 1.23 12.57 -5.50
N GLY A 166 1.59 12.88 -6.75
CA GLY A 166 2.96 12.75 -7.24
C GLY A 166 3.46 11.29 -7.29
N VAL A 167 2.55 10.32 -7.38
CA VAL A 167 2.87 8.90 -7.55
C VAL A 167 3.30 8.67 -8.99
N ARG A 168 4.58 8.83 -9.28
CA ARG A 168 5.11 8.64 -10.62
C ARG A 168 5.62 7.21 -10.78
N PRO A 169 5.11 6.45 -11.76
CA PRO A 169 5.62 5.11 -12.04
C PRO A 169 7.05 5.21 -12.59
N SER A 170 7.94 4.35 -12.10
CA SER A 170 9.29 4.21 -12.62
C SER A 170 9.30 3.60 -14.03
N SER A 171 8.33 2.72 -14.30
CA SER A 171 8.15 2.05 -15.59
C SER A 171 6.68 1.98 -15.97
N VAL A 172 6.29 2.79 -16.98
CA VAL A 172 4.92 2.79 -17.51
C VAL A 172 4.51 1.44 -18.10
N PRO A 173 5.35 0.73 -18.90
CA PRO A 173 4.97 -0.56 -19.44
C PRO A 173 4.73 -1.62 -18.36
N LEU A 174 5.50 -1.64 -17.28
CA LEU A 174 5.28 -2.56 -16.16
C LEU A 174 4.00 -2.22 -15.38
N LEU A 175 3.68 -0.94 -15.26
CA LEU A 175 2.43 -0.50 -14.67
C LEU A 175 1.21 -0.97 -15.49
N ILE A 176 1.27 -0.84 -16.82
CA ILE A 176 0.20 -1.33 -17.71
C ILE A 176 0.07 -2.84 -17.57
N ALA A 177 1.18 -3.59 -17.51
CA ALA A 177 1.15 -5.03 -17.25
C ALA A 177 0.46 -5.37 -15.93
N ALA A 178 0.76 -4.64 -14.85
CA ALA A 178 0.08 -4.82 -13.56
C ALA A 178 -1.43 -4.52 -13.66
N LEU A 179 -1.82 -3.40 -14.29
CA LEU A 179 -3.23 -3.01 -14.47
C LEU A 179 -4.03 -4.04 -15.27
N VAL A 180 -3.39 -4.76 -16.19
CA VAL A 180 -4.03 -5.82 -17.01
C VAL A 180 -4.09 -7.15 -16.26
N ILE A 181 -3.04 -7.52 -15.53
CA ILE A 181 -2.90 -8.84 -14.93
C ILE A 181 -3.59 -8.95 -13.57
N VAL A 182 -3.50 -7.93 -12.73
CA VAL A 182 -4.12 -7.94 -11.40
C VAL A 182 -5.62 -8.25 -11.44
N PRO A 183 -6.45 -7.65 -12.32
CA PRO A 183 -7.88 -7.97 -12.40
C PRO A 183 -8.16 -9.44 -12.67
N ILE A 184 -7.30 -10.15 -13.41
CA ILE A 184 -7.48 -11.58 -13.72
C ILE A 184 -7.55 -12.41 -12.43
N ALA A 185 -6.64 -12.15 -11.47
CA ALA A 185 -6.63 -12.84 -10.19
C ALA A 185 -7.94 -12.61 -9.41
N PHE A 186 -8.35 -11.35 -9.32
CA PHE A 186 -9.52 -10.99 -8.51
C PHE A 186 -10.85 -11.38 -9.15
N VAL A 187 -10.94 -11.45 -10.48
CA VAL A 187 -12.08 -12.04 -11.19
C VAL A 187 -12.20 -13.54 -10.90
N GLY A 188 -11.09 -14.28 -10.90
CA GLY A 188 -11.10 -15.68 -10.51
C GLY A 188 -11.60 -15.88 -9.08
N ILE A 189 -11.07 -15.10 -8.14
CA ILE A 189 -11.50 -15.13 -6.73
C ILE A 189 -12.98 -14.74 -6.61
N MET A 190 -13.45 -13.72 -7.34
CA MET A 190 -14.85 -13.32 -7.40
C MET A 190 -15.75 -14.48 -7.78
N MET A 191 -15.40 -15.22 -8.83
CA MET A 191 -16.17 -16.39 -9.27
C MET A 191 -16.24 -17.49 -8.21
N PHE A 192 -15.13 -17.72 -7.52
CA PHE A 192 -15.07 -18.70 -6.43
C PHE A 192 -15.92 -18.24 -5.24
N VAL A 193 -15.78 -17.01 -4.76
CA VAL A 193 -16.55 -16.44 -3.65
C VAL A 193 -18.05 -16.48 -3.95
N ALA A 194 -18.46 -16.09 -5.16
CA ALA A 194 -19.85 -16.15 -5.61
C ALA A 194 -20.41 -17.58 -5.58
N SER A 195 -19.57 -18.59 -5.77
CA SER A 195 -19.98 -20.00 -5.70
C SER A 195 -20.19 -20.54 -4.28
N LEU A 196 -19.65 -19.87 -3.26
CA LEU A 196 -19.73 -20.30 -1.85
C LEU A 196 -21.08 -19.98 -1.22
N GLY A 197 -21.63 -18.80 -1.51
CA GLY A 197 -22.89 -18.33 -0.95
C GLY A 197 -24.10 -18.67 -1.82
N THR A 198 -25.20 -19.07 -1.18
CA THR A 198 -26.51 -19.25 -1.84
C THR A 198 -27.41 -18.03 -1.69
N THR A 199 -27.07 -17.13 -0.77
CA THR A 199 -27.79 -15.90 -0.46
C THR A 199 -26.87 -14.70 -0.61
N GLU A 200 -27.44 -13.52 -0.73
CA GLU A 200 -26.71 -12.24 -0.78
C GLU A 200 -25.80 -12.07 0.42
N GLN A 201 -26.35 -12.21 1.63
CA GLN A 201 -25.60 -12.07 2.88
C GLN A 201 -24.56 -13.17 3.06
N GLY A 202 -24.88 -14.40 2.68
CA GLY A 202 -23.94 -15.53 2.75
C GLY A 202 -22.73 -15.35 1.83
N SER A 203 -22.95 -14.86 0.62
CA SER A 203 -21.87 -14.60 -0.34
C SER A 203 -21.00 -13.41 0.10
N ALA A 204 -21.62 -12.32 0.57
CA ALA A 204 -20.91 -11.19 1.11
C ALA A 204 -20.08 -11.58 2.35
N GLY A 205 -20.68 -12.28 3.31
CA GLY A 205 -20.01 -12.74 4.53
C GLY A 205 -18.84 -13.68 4.25
N ALA A 206 -19.01 -14.67 3.37
CA ALA A 206 -17.95 -15.59 2.96
C ALA A 206 -16.80 -14.84 2.26
N GLY A 207 -17.12 -13.91 1.38
CA GLY A 207 -16.11 -13.09 0.71
C GLY A 207 -15.27 -12.25 1.67
N TRP A 208 -15.92 -11.53 2.56
CA TRP A 208 -15.20 -10.72 3.56
C TRP A 208 -14.42 -11.58 4.55
N ALA A 209 -14.96 -12.72 4.98
CA ALA A 209 -14.26 -13.64 5.87
C ALA A 209 -12.97 -14.21 5.28
N ILE A 210 -12.92 -14.38 3.95
CA ILE A 210 -11.73 -14.85 3.25
C ILE A 210 -10.78 -13.68 2.94
N MET A 211 -11.31 -12.57 2.39
CA MET A 211 -10.48 -11.52 1.84
C MET A 211 -9.89 -10.58 2.89
N MET A 212 -10.56 -10.40 4.04
CA MET A 212 -10.01 -9.56 5.13
C MET A 212 -8.71 -10.11 5.70
N PRO A 213 -8.62 -11.38 6.13
CA PRO A 213 -7.35 -11.95 6.57
C PRO A 213 -6.30 -11.97 5.47
N MET A 214 -6.69 -12.26 4.22
CA MET A 214 -5.77 -12.22 3.08
C MET A 214 -5.22 -10.82 2.84
N SER A 215 -6.04 -9.78 2.99
CA SER A 215 -5.62 -8.38 2.88
C SER A 215 -4.64 -7.99 3.99
N MET A 216 -4.92 -8.40 5.22
CA MET A 216 -4.05 -8.15 6.36
C MET A 216 -2.69 -8.82 6.18
N LEU A 217 -2.68 -10.11 5.84
CA LEU A 217 -1.46 -10.89 5.61
C LEU A 217 -0.69 -10.41 4.37
N GLY A 218 -1.39 -9.97 3.34
CA GLY A 218 -0.81 -9.56 2.06
C GLY A 218 -0.18 -8.18 2.03
N GLY A 219 -0.24 -7.42 3.13
CA GLY A 219 0.32 -6.06 3.14
C GLY A 219 -0.67 -4.96 2.81
N GLY A 220 -1.96 -5.29 2.66
CA GLY A 220 -2.99 -4.33 2.29
C GLY A 220 -3.42 -3.36 3.39
N MET A 221 -3.20 -3.72 4.64
CA MET A 221 -3.44 -2.83 5.80
C MET A 221 -2.14 -2.34 6.42
N VAL A 222 -1.15 -3.21 6.52
CA VAL A 222 0.15 -2.92 7.12
C VAL A 222 1.23 -3.22 6.08
N PRO A 223 2.14 -2.28 5.78
CA PRO A 223 3.22 -2.54 4.83
C PRO A 223 4.04 -3.77 5.23
N LEU A 224 4.38 -4.61 4.25
CA LEU A 224 5.15 -5.85 4.49
C LEU A 224 6.48 -5.60 5.23
N ALA A 225 7.10 -4.44 5.02
CA ALA A 225 8.37 -4.07 5.62
C ALA A 225 8.33 -3.97 7.16
N VAL A 226 7.17 -3.68 7.75
CA VAL A 226 7.00 -3.56 9.21
C VAL A 226 6.39 -4.81 9.85
N MET A 227 6.06 -5.84 9.06
CA MET A 227 5.50 -7.08 9.57
C MET A 227 6.57 -7.98 10.18
N PRO A 228 6.26 -8.76 11.25
CA PRO A 228 7.12 -9.80 11.79
C PRO A 228 7.46 -10.87 10.72
N GLY A 229 8.66 -11.47 10.80
CA GLY A 229 9.16 -12.42 9.79
C GLY A 229 8.23 -13.62 9.53
N TRP A 230 7.59 -14.18 10.57
CA TRP A 230 6.62 -15.27 10.43
C TRP A 230 5.40 -14.87 9.60
N MET A 231 4.94 -13.61 9.75
CA MET A 231 3.79 -13.08 9.02
C MET A 231 4.17 -12.81 7.56
N GLN A 232 5.39 -12.34 7.31
CA GLN A 232 5.93 -12.19 5.94
C GLN A 232 6.01 -13.54 5.22
N SER A 233 6.36 -14.62 5.91
CA SER A 233 6.38 -15.97 5.32
C SER A 233 4.98 -16.45 4.95
N LEU A 234 3.99 -16.23 5.79
CA LEU A 234 2.59 -16.58 5.50
C LEU A 234 1.97 -15.71 4.40
N SER A 235 2.43 -14.48 4.24
CA SER A 235 1.89 -13.55 3.25
C SER A 235 2.01 -14.05 1.81
N VAL A 236 2.92 -14.99 1.52
CA VAL A 236 3.12 -15.61 0.20
C VAL A 236 1.84 -16.26 -0.34
N ILE A 237 0.97 -16.75 0.55
CA ILE A 237 -0.30 -17.39 0.20
C ILE A 237 -1.31 -16.34 -0.28
N SER A 238 -1.17 -15.08 0.15
CA SER A 238 -2.13 -14.02 -0.14
C SER A 238 -1.99 -13.48 -1.57
N PRO A 239 -3.06 -13.43 -2.35
CA PRO A 239 -3.07 -12.78 -3.67
C PRO A 239 -2.78 -11.28 -3.56
N VAL A 240 -3.12 -10.67 -2.43
CA VAL A 240 -2.91 -9.25 -2.17
C VAL A 240 -1.42 -8.90 -2.11
N ARG A 241 -0.58 -9.77 -1.55
CA ARG A 241 0.87 -9.58 -1.56
C ARG A 241 1.42 -9.43 -2.98
N TRP A 242 1.04 -10.33 -3.87
CA TRP A 242 1.53 -10.35 -5.24
C TRP A 242 1.02 -9.15 -6.04
N MET A 243 -0.21 -8.72 -5.76
CA MET A 243 -0.77 -7.50 -6.31
C MET A 243 0.04 -6.26 -5.86
N ILE A 244 0.25 -6.10 -4.54
CA ILE A 244 1.01 -4.98 -4.01
C ILE A 244 2.43 -4.98 -4.56
N LEU A 245 3.09 -6.16 -4.59
CA LEU A 245 4.44 -6.31 -5.13
C LEU A 245 4.52 -5.93 -6.62
N ALA A 246 3.50 -6.27 -7.42
CA ALA A 246 3.44 -5.88 -8.82
C ALA A 246 3.32 -4.34 -8.98
N TYR A 247 2.48 -3.68 -8.18
CA TYR A 247 2.37 -2.23 -8.21
C TYR A 247 3.63 -1.53 -7.68
N GLU A 248 4.18 -1.98 -6.55
CA GLU A 248 5.42 -1.44 -6.02
C GLU A 248 6.58 -1.61 -6.99
N GLY A 249 6.65 -2.76 -7.67
CA GLY A 249 7.64 -3.04 -8.70
C GLY A 249 7.61 -2.05 -9.85
N ALA A 250 6.40 -1.66 -10.29
CA ALA A 250 6.19 -0.71 -11.36
C ALA A 250 6.34 0.76 -10.91
N ILE A 251 6.08 1.07 -9.62
CA ILE A 251 6.05 2.45 -9.13
C ILE A 251 7.42 2.90 -8.61
N TRP A 252 8.07 2.14 -7.72
CA TRP A 252 9.28 2.62 -7.04
C TRP A 252 10.40 1.60 -6.87
N ARG A 253 10.13 0.28 -6.98
CA ARG A 253 11.17 -0.76 -6.83
C ARG A 253 12.02 -0.95 -8.07
N ASN A 254 11.69 -0.29 -9.19
CA ASN A 254 12.43 -0.40 -10.47
C ASN A 254 12.62 -1.86 -10.93
N PHE A 255 11.58 -2.69 -10.83
CA PHE A 255 11.68 -4.07 -11.28
C PHE A 255 12.08 -4.15 -12.75
N SER A 256 12.93 -5.13 -13.06
CA SER A 256 13.14 -5.58 -14.43
C SER A 256 11.93 -6.38 -14.93
N ALA A 257 11.83 -6.58 -16.24
CA ALA A 257 10.75 -7.38 -16.83
C ALA A 257 10.73 -8.83 -16.29
N VAL A 258 11.90 -9.39 -15.98
CA VAL A 258 12.03 -10.74 -15.41
C VAL A 258 11.53 -10.80 -13.97
N GLU A 259 11.85 -9.83 -13.15
CA GLU A 259 11.36 -9.76 -11.75
C GLU A 259 9.85 -9.56 -11.70
N MET A 260 9.29 -8.76 -12.63
CA MET A 260 7.86 -8.54 -12.74
C MET A 260 7.11 -9.80 -13.21
N ALA A 261 7.76 -10.69 -13.94
CA ALA A 261 7.14 -11.93 -14.43
C ALA A 261 6.67 -12.83 -13.27
N THR A 262 7.40 -12.87 -12.16
CA THR A 262 7.05 -13.72 -11.01
C THR A 262 5.71 -13.35 -10.38
N PRO A 263 5.47 -12.11 -9.90
CA PRO A 263 4.17 -11.74 -9.34
C PRO A 263 3.04 -11.85 -10.37
N CYS A 264 3.30 -11.52 -11.63
CA CYS A 264 2.33 -11.62 -12.70
C CYS A 264 1.92 -13.07 -12.98
N ALA A 265 2.87 -14.00 -13.07
CA ALA A 265 2.59 -15.41 -13.29
C ALA A 265 1.77 -16.02 -12.15
N ILE A 266 2.09 -15.67 -10.90
CA ILE A 266 1.36 -16.16 -9.72
C ILE A 266 -0.06 -15.62 -9.72
N LEU A 267 -0.27 -14.33 -10.03
CA LEU A 267 -1.59 -13.73 -10.11
C LEU A 267 -2.45 -14.39 -11.20
N VAL A 268 -1.88 -14.63 -12.38
CA VAL A 268 -2.59 -15.35 -13.46
C VAL A 268 -2.96 -16.77 -13.04
N ALA A 269 -2.01 -17.50 -12.41
CA ALA A 269 -2.26 -18.85 -11.92
C ALA A 269 -3.40 -18.88 -10.88
N ILE A 270 -3.38 -17.97 -9.90
CA ILE A 270 -4.45 -17.80 -8.91
C ILE A 270 -5.77 -17.53 -9.61
N GLY A 271 -5.80 -16.57 -10.55
CA GLY A 271 -7.00 -16.23 -11.30
C GLY A 271 -7.61 -17.41 -12.04
N LEU A 272 -6.82 -18.14 -12.79
CA LEU A 272 -7.26 -19.31 -13.56
C LEU A 272 -7.75 -20.44 -12.66
N VAL A 273 -7.02 -20.76 -11.59
CA VAL A 273 -7.40 -21.82 -10.65
C VAL A 273 -8.72 -21.51 -9.97
N PHE A 274 -8.85 -20.31 -9.40
CA PHE A 274 -10.07 -19.93 -8.70
C PHE A 274 -11.25 -19.73 -9.64
N PHE A 275 -11.03 -19.24 -10.85
CA PHE A 275 -12.08 -19.17 -11.88
C PHE A 275 -12.58 -20.56 -12.25
N ALA A 276 -11.67 -21.51 -12.50
CA ALA A 276 -12.05 -22.89 -12.84
C ALA A 276 -12.78 -23.59 -11.69
N LEU A 277 -12.33 -23.40 -10.44
CA LEU A 277 -13.00 -23.93 -9.25
C LEU A 277 -14.39 -23.33 -9.06
N GLY A 278 -14.52 -22.02 -9.22
CA GLY A 278 -15.79 -21.32 -9.16
C GLY A 278 -16.76 -21.79 -10.23
N ALA A 279 -16.33 -21.84 -11.48
CA ALA A 279 -17.15 -22.29 -12.61
C ALA A 279 -17.61 -23.74 -12.44
N ARG A 280 -16.74 -24.66 -12.02
CA ARG A 280 -17.10 -26.06 -11.74
C ARG A 280 -18.15 -26.18 -10.64
N ARG A 281 -17.99 -25.43 -9.53
CA ARG A 281 -18.97 -25.42 -8.45
C ARG A 281 -20.32 -24.88 -8.89
N PHE A 282 -20.34 -23.82 -9.71
CA PHE A 282 -21.57 -23.32 -10.30
C PHE A 282 -22.29 -24.39 -11.14
N GLN A 283 -21.55 -25.07 -12.02
CA GLN A 283 -22.11 -26.13 -12.85
C GLN A 283 -22.65 -27.31 -12.02
N ALA A 284 -21.89 -27.74 -11.00
CA ALA A 284 -22.32 -28.83 -10.10
C ALA A 284 -23.56 -28.52 -9.25
N THR A 285 -23.87 -27.26 -9.04
CA THR A 285 -25.03 -26.83 -8.25
C THR A 285 -26.28 -26.62 -9.13
N LEU A 286 -26.10 -26.61 -10.44
CA LEU A 286 -27.17 -26.45 -11.45
C LEU A 286 -27.56 -27.78 -12.12
N ALA A 287 -26.74 -28.82 -11.96
CA ALA A 287 -27.03 -30.20 -12.32
C ALA A 287 -27.77 -30.93 -11.20
#